data_3c3078c18750880abac0972826de532a
#
_entry.id   3c3078c18750880abac0972826de532a
#
_cell.length_a   1.000
_cell.length_b   1.000
_cell.length_c   1.000
_cell.angle_alpha   90.00
_cell.angle_beta   90.00
_cell.angle_gamma   90.00
#
_symmetry.space_group_name_H-M   'P 1'
#
loop_
_entity.id
_entity.type
_entity.pdbx_description
1 polymer ?
#
loop_
_entity_poly.entity_id
_entity_poly.type
_entity_poly.pdbx_seq_one_letter_code
_entity_poly.pdbx_strand_id
1 'polypeptide(L)'
;MTIEAGQPIPKATIQIKTDDGIDAHDTIEYFATGRTVLFALPGAFTSTCSAKHLPEFIDRADDLKSAGVDRIACLSVNDAHVMKAWGDQHGTTGKIDMMADPHAEFSRALGVAVQMGAILGERATRCVMIIDDG
;
A
#
# COMPACT_ATOMS: atom_id res chain seq x y z
N MET A 1 9.56 -0.72 16.10
CA MET A 1 9.11 0.61 16.51
C MET A 1 8.30 1.23 15.38
N THR A 2 7.10 1.69 15.67
CA THR A 2 6.21 2.23 14.65
C THR A 2 6.61 3.66 14.29
N ILE A 3 6.56 3.99 13.00
CA ILE A 3 6.80 5.35 12.53
C ILE A 3 5.79 6.33 13.16
N GLU A 4 6.24 7.54 13.44
CA GLU A 4 5.41 8.59 14.00
C GLU A 4 5.27 9.77 13.04
N ALA A 5 4.21 10.55 13.21
CA ALA A 5 4.00 11.76 12.42
C ALA A 5 5.21 12.70 12.54
N GLY A 6 5.63 13.25 11.41
CA GLY A 6 6.80 14.12 11.32
C GLY A 6 8.10 13.40 10.99
N GLN A 7 8.12 12.08 11.00
CA GLN A 7 9.30 11.30 10.62
C GLN A 7 9.34 11.06 9.11
N PRO A 8 10.53 11.03 8.50
CA PRO A 8 10.64 10.69 7.08
C PRO A 8 10.34 9.21 6.83
N ILE A 9 9.86 8.92 5.63
CA ILE A 9 9.61 7.55 5.19
C ILE A 9 10.93 6.79 5.11
N PRO A 10 11.01 5.59 5.68
CA PRO A 10 12.22 4.79 5.61
C PRO A 10 12.47 4.24 4.21
N LYS A 11 13.74 4.00 3.91
CA LYS A 11 14.15 3.41 2.63
C LYS A 11 13.83 1.93 2.60
N ALA A 12 13.16 1.51 1.54
CA ALA A 12 12.87 0.10 1.24
C ALA A 12 12.55 -0.02 -0.25
N THR A 13 12.45 -1.25 -0.73
CA THR A 13 12.03 -1.53 -2.10
C THR A 13 10.63 -2.14 -2.08
N ILE A 14 9.73 -1.60 -2.91
CA ILE A 14 8.41 -2.15 -3.13
C ILE A 14 8.21 -2.41 -4.61
N GLN A 15 7.19 -3.15 -4.96
CA GLN A 15 6.91 -3.52 -6.34
C GLN A 15 5.49 -3.15 -6.73
N ILE A 16 5.33 -2.70 -7.97
CA ILE A 16 4.01 -2.45 -8.57
C ILE A 16 3.98 -3.15 -9.93
N LYS A 17 3.02 -4.04 -10.11
CA LYS A 17 2.83 -4.71 -11.40
C LYS A 17 1.83 -3.94 -12.24
N THR A 18 2.23 -3.67 -13.49
CA THR A 18 1.38 -3.08 -14.53
C THR A 18 1.21 -4.08 -15.66
N ASP A 19 0.48 -3.71 -16.71
CA ASP A 19 0.35 -4.54 -17.91
C ASP A 19 1.69 -4.74 -18.63
N ASP A 20 2.64 -3.83 -18.42
CA ASP A 20 3.97 -3.86 -19.03
C ASP A 20 4.99 -4.68 -18.23
N GLY A 21 4.69 -5.09 -17.02
CA GLY A 21 5.59 -5.86 -16.18
C GLY A 21 5.59 -5.43 -14.72
N ILE A 22 6.62 -5.84 -13.99
CA ILE A 22 6.79 -5.51 -12.58
C ILE A 22 7.89 -4.47 -12.45
N ASP A 23 7.53 -3.32 -11.85
CA ASP A 23 8.47 -2.24 -11.58
C ASP A 23 8.83 -2.24 -10.09
N ALA A 24 10.13 -2.27 -9.81
CA ALA A 24 10.63 -2.07 -8.45
C ALA A 24 10.82 -0.58 -8.21
N HIS A 25 10.35 -0.09 -7.06
CA HIS A 25 10.47 1.30 -6.68
C HIS A 25 11.18 1.43 -5.34
N ASP A 26 12.09 2.38 -5.26
CA ASP A 26 12.66 2.83 -3.98
C ASP A 26 11.62 3.73 -3.31
N THR A 27 11.32 3.47 -2.04
CA THR A 27 10.31 4.23 -1.31
C THR A 27 10.66 5.71 -1.19
N ILE A 28 11.96 6.03 -1.05
CA ILE A 28 12.40 7.43 -0.97
C ILE A 28 12.06 8.17 -2.26
N GLU A 29 12.28 7.54 -3.41
CA GLU A 29 11.96 8.14 -4.71
C GLU A 29 10.46 8.19 -4.97
N TYR A 30 9.75 7.10 -4.64
CA TYR A 30 8.30 7.02 -4.89
C TYR A 30 7.52 8.09 -4.14
N PHE A 31 7.86 8.34 -2.88
CA PHE A 31 7.18 9.30 -2.02
C PHE A 31 7.82 10.69 -2.00
N ALA A 32 8.84 10.94 -2.83
CA ALA A 32 9.67 12.14 -2.75
C ALA A 32 8.89 13.45 -2.89
N THR A 33 7.89 13.48 -3.76
CA THR A 33 7.13 14.71 -4.05
C THR A 33 5.63 14.46 -4.00
N GLY A 34 4.89 15.49 -3.57
CA GLY A 34 3.44 15.45 -3.53
C GLY A 34 2.88 14.80 -2.28
N ARG A 35 1.57 14.71 -2.25
CA ARG A 35 0.83 14.11 -1.13
C ARG A 35 0.30 12.74 -1.53
N THR A 36 0.68 11.72 -0.77
CA THR A 36 0.22 10.34 -0.95
C THR A 36 -0.59 9.91 0.28
N VAL A 37 -1.74 9.32 0.04
CA VAL A 37 -2.46 8.55 1.07
C VAL A 37 -2.04 7.10 0.90
N LEU A 38 -1.36 6.55 1.90
CA LEU A 38 -0.93 5.16 1.94
C LEU A 38 -1.79 4.42 2.96
N PHE A 39 -2.49 3.38 2.52
CA PHE A 39 -3.17 2.50 3.45
C PHE A 39 -2.60 1.10 3.35
N ALA A 40 -2.37 0.49 4.51
CA ALA A 40 -1.84 -0.87 4.61
C ALA A 40 -2.88 -1.80 5.20
N LEU A 41 -2.79 -3.07 4.83
CA LEU A 41 -3.74 -4.07 5.28
C LEU A 41 -3.08 -5.46 5.26
N PRO A 42 -3.68 -6.45 5.99
CA PRO A 42 -3.05 -7.76 6.14
C PRO A 42 -2.91 -8.59 4.87
N GLY A 43 -3.71 -8.36 3.87
CA GLY A 43 -3.52 -9.11 2.63
C GLY A 43 -4.65 -8.96 1.62
N ALA A 44 -4.27 -9.11 0.35
CA ALA A 44 -5.20 -9.24 -0.75
C ALA A 44 -6.06 -10.50 -0.55
N PHE A 45 -7.31 -10.43 -0.97
CA PHE A 45 -8.26 -11.55 -0.92
C PHE A 45 -8.58 -12.08 0.49
N THR A 46 -8.12 -11.43 1.55
CA THR A 46 -8.58 -11.76 2.89
C THR A 46 -9.95 -11.11 3.11
N SER A 47 -10.83 -11.79 3.83
CA SER A 47 -12.26 -11.44 3.85
C SER A 47 -12.56 -9.97 4.22
N THR A 48 -11.98 -9.46 5.28
CA THR A 48 -12.24 -8.09 5.72
C THR A 48 -11.65 -7.05 4.77
N CYS A 49 -10.43 -7.30 4.28
CA CYS A 49 -9.77 -6.38 3.34
C CYS A 49 -10.52 -6.29 2.02
N SER A 50 -10.96 -7.43 1.51
CA SER A 50 -11.71 -7.48 0.25
C SER A 50 -13.10 -6.88 0.39
N ALA A 51 -13.73 -7.05 1.55
CA ALA A 51 -15.11 -6.65 1.74
C ALA A 51 -15.29 -5.17 2.07
N LYS A 52 -14.30 -4.51 2.69
CA LYS A 52 -14.47 -3.16 3.22
C LYS A 52 -13.41 -2.15 2.82
N HIS A 53 -12.14 -2.46 3.03
CA HIS A 53 -11.09 -1.46 2.91
C HIS A 53 -10.85 -0.96 1.50
N LEU A 54 -10.53 -1.87 0.58
CA LEU A 54 -10.21 -1.47 -0.78
C LEU A 54 -11.39 -0.79 -1.47
N PRO A 55 -12.64 -1.33 -1.42
CA PRO A 55 -13.77 -0.64 -2.01
C PRO A 55 -14.02 0.76 -1.46
N GLU A 56 -13.83 0.98 -0.16
CA GLU A 56 -14.00 2.30 0.45
C GLU A 56 -13.03 3.33 -0.14
N PHE A 57 -11.76 2.95 -0.30
CA PHE A 57 -10.77 3.86 -0.89
C PHE A 57 -11.02 4.10 -2.38
N ILE A 58 -11.52 3.10 -3.09
CA ILE A 58 -11.90 3.27 -4.50
C ILE A 58 -13.05 4.29 -4.61
N ASP A 59 -14.07 4.15 -3.78
CA ASP A 59 -15.23 5.04 -3.77
C ASP A 59 -14.86 6.48 -3.42
N ARG A 60 -13.83 6.66 -2.59
CA ARG A 60 -13.38 7.98 -2.14
C ARG A 60 -12.19 8.53 -2.92
N ALA A 61 -11.70 7.81 -3.93
CA ALA A 61 -10.50 8.19 -4.66
C ALA A 61 -10.63 9.59 -5.29
N ASP A 62 -11.76 9.89 -5.91
CA ASP A 62 -11.99 11.18 -6.54
C ASP A 62 -12.08 12.31 -5.50
N ASP A 63 -12.72 12.05 -4.37
CA ASP A 63 -12.82 13.02 -3.27
C ASP A 63 -11.45 13.33 -2.69
N LEU A 64 -10.61 12.33 -2.50
CA LEU A 64 -9.24 12.51 -2.00
C LEU A 64 -8.40 13.34 -2.98
N LYS A 65 -8.49 13.04 -4.27
CA LYS A 65 -7.77 13.80 -5.29
C LYS A 65 -8.23 15.26 -5.33
N SER A 66 -9.54 15.48 -5.21
CA SER A 66 -10.10 16.85 -5.13
C SER A 66 -9.64 17.59 -3.88
N ALA A 67 -9.32 16.88 -2.81
CA ALA A 67 -8.80 17.47 -1.57
C ALA A 67 -7.30 17.71 -1.58
N GLY A 68 -6.60 17.46 -2.71
CA GLY A 68 -5.17 17.72 -2.87
C GLY A 68 -4.26 16.52 -2.74
N VAL A 69 -4.82 15.31 -2.73
CA VAL A 69 -4.03 14.08 -2.72
C VAL A 69 -3.59 13.76 -4.15
N ASP A 70 -2.28 13.60 -4.35
CA ASP A 70 -1.71 13.31 -5.67
C ASP A 70 -1.73 11.83 -6.00
N ARG A 71 -1.58 10.96 -5.01
CA ARG A 71 -1.55 9.51 -5.19
C ARG A 71 -2.24 8.81 -4.03
N ILE A 72 -2.82 7.65 -4.33
CA ILE A 72 -3.34 6.73 -3.32
C ILE A 72 -2.65 5.39 -3.54
N ALA A 73 -2.05 4.83 -2.51
CA ALA A 73 -1.35 3.55 -2.57
C ALA A 73 -1.87 2.58 -1.53
N CYS A 74 -2.00 1.32 -1.93
CA CYS A 74 -2.38 0.21 -1.05
C CYS A 74 -1.17 -0.69 -0.83
N LEU A 75 -0.75 -0.85 0.42
CA LEU A 75 0.41 -1.68 0.78
C LEU A 75 -0.05 -2.99 1.41
N SER A 76 0.51 -4.08 0.92
CA SER A 76 0.27 -5.39 1.53
C SER A 76 1.48 -6.31 1.37
N VAL A 77 1.66 -7.23 2.32
CA VAL A 77 2.68 -8.29 2.27
C VAL A 77 2.13 -9.42 1.38
N ASN A 78 2.16 -9.18 0.09
CA ASN A 78 1.80 -10.10 -0.97
C ASN A 78 2.75 -9.88 -2.13
N ASP A 79 2.83 -10.82 -3.06
CA ASP A 79 3.62 -10.60 -4.26
C ASP A 79 2.88 -9.67 -5.26
N ALA A 80 3.63 -9.17 -6.24
CA ALA A 80 3.10 -8.20 -7.19
C ALA A 80 2.00 -8.78 -8.08
N HIS A 81 2.04 -10.06 -8.39
CA HIS A 81 1.01 -10.72 -9.20
C HIS A 81 -0.33 -10.76 -8.46
N VAL A 82 -0.30 -11.11 -7.17
CA VAL A 82 -1.49 -11.15 -6.33
C VAL A 82 -2.09 -9.75 -6.19
N MET A 83 -1.26 -8.75 -5.94
CA MET A 83 -1.72 -7.37 -5.81
C MET A 83 -2.35 -6.85 -7.09
N LYS A 84 -1.77 -7.16 -8.25
CA LYS A 84 -2.33 -6.78 -9.55
C LYS A 84 -3.70 -7.43 -9.79
N ALA A 85 -3.80 -8.74 -9.53
CA ALA A 85 -5.06 -9.47 -9.72
C ALA A 85 -6.16 -8.93 -8.81
N TRP A 86 -5.83 -8.65 -7.55
CA TRP A 86 -6.79 -8.11 -6.60
C TRP A 86 -7.24 -6.70 -7.00
N GLY A 87 -6.31 -5.87 -7.43
CA GLY A 87 -6.61 -4.53 -7.93
C GLY A 87 -7.49 -4.56 -9.18
N ASP A 88 -7.20 -5.45 -10.12
CA ASP A 88 -7.99 -5.60 -11.34
C ASP A 88 -9.43 -6.04 -11.03
N GLN A 89 -9.58 -6.95 -10.08
CA GLN A 89 -10.92 -7.41 -9.65
C GLN A 89 -11.77 -6.25 -9.11
N HIS A 90 -11.15 -5.27 -8.48
CA HIS A 90 -11.84 -4.13 -7.87
C HIS A 90 -11.79 -2.85 -8.72
N GLY A 91 -11.14 -2.88 -9.88
CA GLY A 91 -11.09 -1.71 -10.78
C GLY A 91 -10.22 -0.57 -10.29
N THR A 92 -9.04 -0.88 -9.72
CA THR A 92 -8.14 0.13 -9.15
C THR A 92 -7.28 0.87 -10.17
N THR A 93 -7.22 0.40 -11.42
CA THR A 93 -6.35 1.00 -12.45
C THR A 93 -6.64 2.49 -12.63
N GLY A 94 -5.61 3.31 -12.52
CA GLY A 94 -5.72 4.77 -12.60
C GLY A 94 -6.23 5.45 -11.35
N LYS A 95 -6.56 4.69 -10.29
CA LYS A 95 -7.09 5.23 -9.02
C LYS A 95 -6.17 4.95 -7.84
N ILE A 96 -5.69 3.73 -7.71
CA ILE A 96 -4.88 3.28 -6.58
C ILE A 96 -3.70 2.47 -7.10
N ASP A 97 -2.51 2.81 -6.62
CA ASP A 97 -1.31 2.02 -6.87
C ASP A 97 -1.30 0.82 -5.92
N MET A 98 -1.31 -0.38 -6.47
CA MET A 98 -1.31 -1.62 -5.69
C MET A 98 0.13 -2.03 -5.40
N MET A 99 0.60 -1.68 -4.20
CA MET A 99 1.99 -1.79 -3.80
C MET A 99 2.26 -3.11 -3.09
N ALA A 100 3.13 -3.92 -3.69
CA ALA A 100 3.52 -5.22 -3.15
C ALA A 100 4.77 -5.11 -2.27
N ASP A 101 4.73 -5.72 -1.10
CA ASP A 101 5.84 -5.80 -0.15
C ASP A 101 6.05 -7.28 0.23
N PRO A 102 6.50 -8.12 -0.73
CA PRO A 102 6.45 -9.58 -0.56
C PRO A 102 7.33 -10.10 0.58
N HIS A 103 8.37 -9.36 0.94
CA HIS A 103 9.28 -9.75 2.03
C HIS A 103 9.05 -8.95 3.31
N ALA A 104 7.97 -8.19 3.40
CA ALA A 104 7.65 -7.31 4.53
C ALA A 104 8.74 -6.27 4.84
N GLU A 105 9.59 -5.94 3.88
CA GLU A 105 10.72 -5.03 4.09
C GLU A 105 10.23 -3.63 4.49
N PHE A 106 9.33 -3.08 3.72
CA PHE A 106 8.78 -1.75 4.00
C PHE A 106 7.87 -1.76 5.23
N SER A 107 7.07 -2.81 5.37
CA SER A 107 6.18 -2.97 6.53
C SER A 107 6.97 -3.02 7.84
N ARG A 108 8.11 -3.74 7.85
CA ARG A 108 8.99 -3.78 9.01
C ARG A 108 9.65 -2.43 9.27
N ALA A 109 10.12 -1.77 8.22
CA ALA A 109 10.77 -0.46 8.35
C ALA A 109 9.81 0.60 8.90
N LEU A 110 8.53 0.53 8.51
CA LEU A 110 7.49 1.40 9.05
C LEU A 110 7.08 1.02 10.49
N GLY A 111 7.44 -0.18 10.94
CA GLY A 111 7.04 -0.67 12.26
C GLY A 111 5.60 -1.15 12.31
N VAL A 112 5.01 -1.51 11.18
CA VAL A 112 3.62 -1.99 11.10
C VAL A 112 3.50 -3.47 10.78
N ALA A 113 4.62 -4.18 10.65
CA ALA A 113 4.61 -5.63 10.44
C ALA A 113 4.22 -6.35 11.72
N VAL A 114 3.31 -7.32 11.60
CA VAL A 114 2.82 -8.11 12.73
C VAL A 114 2.73 -9.58 12.34
N GLN A 115 2.89 -10.47 13.32
CA GLN A 115 2.66 -11.90 13.13
C GLN A 115 1.18 -12.23 13.26
N MET A 116 0.64 -12.85 12.24
CA MET A 116 -0.78 -13.21 12.18
C MET A 116 -1.00 -14.73 12.15
N GLY A 117 -0.09 -15.47 12.77
CA GLY A 117 -0.23 -16.92 12.99
C GLY A 117 0.18 -17.78 11.81
N ALA A 118 -0.15 -19.08 11.91
CA ALA A 118 0.32 -20.09 10.97
C ALA A 118 -0.28 -19.94 9.56
N ILE A 119 -1.46 -19.36 9.44
CA ILE A 119 -2.14 -19.24 8.15
C ILE A 119 -1.63 -18.04 7.37
N LEU A 120 -1.51 -16.88 7.99
CA LEU A 120 -1.16 -15.63 7.31
C LEU A 120 0.32 -15.27 7.43
N GLY A 121 0.99 -15.66 8.50
CA GLY A 121 2.38 -15.30 8.73
C GLY A 121 2.56 -13.82 9.03
N GLU A 122 3.70 -13.27 8.62
CA GLU A 122 4.00 -11.87 8.82
C GLU A 122 3.25 -11.00 7.80
N ARG A 123 2.49 -10.03 8.30
CA ARG A 123 1.66 -9.15 7.48
C ARG A 123 1.75 -7.71 8.00
N ALA A 124 1.28 -6.78 7.19
CA ALA A 124 1.10 -5.40 7.63
C ALA A 124 -0.20 -5.28 8.42
N THR A 125 -0.18 -4.55 9.53
CA THR A 125 -1.40 -4.21 10.25
C THR A 125 -2.19 -3.15 9.46
N ARG A 126 -3.48 -3.01 9.76
CA ARG A 126 -4.29 -1.98 9.12
C ARG A 126 -3.87 -0.61 9.63
N CYS A 127 -3.55 0.26 8.70
CA CYS A 127 -3.25 1.64 9.03
C CYS A 127 -3.43 2.52 7.79
N VAL A 128 -3.53 3.82 8.05
CA VAL A 128 -3.56 4.84 7.01
C VAL A 128 -2.57 5.91 7.40
N MET A 129 -1.79 6.39 6.45
CA MET A 129 -0.89 7.52 6.67
C MET A 129 -0.92 8.47 5.49
N ILE A 130 -0.69 9.74 5.78
CA ILE A 130 -0.56 10.78 4.79
C ILE A 130 0.92 11.14 4.71
N ILE A 131 1.48 11.07 3.50
CA ILE A 131 2.89 11.30 3.25
C ILE A 131 3.02 12.53 2.36
N ASP A 132 3.61 13.58 2.89
CA ASP A 132 3.86 14.84 2.18
C ASP A 132 5.35 14.96 1.88
N ASP A 133 5.71 14.94 0.59
CA ASP A 133 7.11 15.12 0.15
C ASP A 133 8.11 14.24 0.93
N GLY A 134 7.75 12.97 1.07
CA GLY A 134 8.62 12.01 1.77
C GLY A 134 8.45 11.98 3.26
#